data_e7704a7b09435657dac20e510a39f61d
#
_entry.id   e7704a7b09435657dac20e510a39f61d
#
_cell.length_a   1.000
_cell.length_b   1.000
_cell.length_c   1.000
_cell.angle_alpha   90.00
_cell.angle_beta   90.00
_cell.angle_gamma   90.00
#
_symmetry.space_group_name_H-M   'P 1'
#
loop_
_entity.id
_entity.type
_entity.pdbx_description
1 polymer ?
#
loop_
_entity_poly.entity_id
_entity_poly.type
_entity_poly.pdbx_seq_one_letter_code
_entity_poly.pdbx_strand_id
1 'polypeptide(L)'
;SFSRRQRQMCIRDRFQAQLVEFAFYGAYFIGALILFIWSSYSKKDILNNWGYKKGIIYGLIISIFGALIMYPSVNGAEQGDTQVFYYVLIALFIIGLGFSLQQTAANPFAVSLGDPSTGSNRLNLAGGVNSFGTAIGPILIAFVLFGSASEVNWDIIELSSVQGLYIAVAIAFLLVAGFFYVSKNLPDAKNDEPFESASKAKTMLIIMTAIMTICFGWIFYSYTPAFENSPIEDLEITRLTLTIVCLLSVFVLVFIANSSANKNSVGWGALKYPQLAWGMLAIFTYVGVEVTIQSNLGELLKADIGEGLNAIGLPVLDEAQSAKYIALYWGGLMIGRWTGSIGAFDISESLKRILLFCLLYTSDAADD
;
A
#
# COMPACT_ATOMS: atom_id res chain seq x y z
N SER A 1 -7.44 27.59 -24.56
CA SER A 1 -6.66 26.35 -24.83
C SER A 1 -5.34 26.41 -24.11
N PHE A 2 -5.13 25.52 -23.19
CA PHE A 2 -3.83 25.35 -22.53
C PHE A 2 -2.73 25.15 -23.59
N SER A 3 -1.62 25.86 -23.48
CA SER A 3 -0.50 25.66 -24.39
C SER A 3 0.05 24.23 -24.22
N ARG A 4 0.61 23.64 -25.28
CA ARG A 4 1.20 22.29 -25.25
C ARG A 4 2.20 22.12 -24.08
N ARG A 5 3.01 23.15 -23.80
CA ARG A 5 3.97 23.18 -22.68
C ARG A 5 3.27 23.10 -21.32
N GLN A 6 2.15 23.80 -21.13
CA GLN A 6 1.38 23.73 -19.87
C GLN A 6 0.78 22.36 -19.63
N ARG A 7 0.22 21.71 -20.67
CA ARG A 7 -0.27 20.32 -20.53
C ARG A 7 0.85 19.35 -20.17
N GLN A 8 2.00 19.43 -20.82
CA GLN A 8 3.14 18.56 -20.51
C GLN A 8 3.67 18.78 -19.09
N MET A 9 3.71 20.02 -18.62
CA MET A 9 4.10 20.36 -17.25
C MET A 9 3.13 19.76 -16.24
N CYS A 10 1.83 19.94 -16.42
CA CYS A 10 0.81 19.32 -15.55
C CYS A 10 0.88 17.79 -15.55
N ILE A 11 1.08 17.15 -16.69
CA ILE A 11 1.23 15.69 -16.79
C ILE A 11 2.48 15.22 -16.05
N ARG A 12 3.58 15.92 -16.17
CA ARG A 12 4.84 15.60 -15.49
C ARG A 12 4.72 15.75 -13.96
N ASP A 13 4.08 16.81 -13.51
CA ASP A 13 3.88 17.09 -12.08
C ASP A 13 2.96 16.02 -11.44
N ARG A 14 1.88 15.65 -12.13
CA ARG A 14 1.01 14.53 -11.70
C ARG A 14 1.76 13.21 -11.67
N PHE A 15 2.61 12.95 -12.67
CA PHE A 15 3.45 11.76 -12.70
C PHE A 15 4.45 11.73 -11.52
N GLN A 16 5.08 12.87 -11.19
CA GLN A 16 5.98 12.95 -10.05
C GLN A 16 5.25 12.70 -8.72
N ALA A 17 4.04 13.20 -8.55
CA ALA A 17 3.22 12.90 -7.39
C ALA A 17 2.92 11.39 -7.27
N GLN A 18 2.58 10.74 -8.38
CA GLN A 18 2.34 9.29 -8.39
C GLN A 18 3.62 8.45 -8.17
N LEU A 19 4.81 8.98 -8.53
CA LEU A 19 6.08 8.31 -8.23
C LEU A 19 6.31 8.10 -6.74
N VAL A 20 5.80 8.99 -5.89
CA VAL A 20 5.88 8.87 -4.43
C VAL A 20 5.16 7.60 -3.96
N GLU A 21 3.93 7.41 -4.43
CA GLU A 21 3.16 6.19 -4.13
C GLU A 21 3.80 4.95 -4.76
N PHE A 22 4.26 5.08 -6.00
CA PHE A 22 4.93 3.97 -6.68
C PHE A 22 6.23 3.56 -5.99
N ALA A 23 7.02 4.49 -5.46
CA ALA A 23 8.22 4.18 -4.70
C ALA A 23 7.87 3.36 -3.44
N PHE A 24 6.81 3.75 -2.74
CA PHE A 24 6.37 3.07 -1.54
C PHE A 24 5.77 1.68 -1.83
N TYR A 25 4.78 1.59 -2.71
CA TYR A 25 4.14 0.31 -3.06
C TYR A 25 5.04 -0.61 -3.87
N GLY A 26 5.92 -0.05 -4.73
CA GLY A 26 6.96 -0.80 -5.42
C GLY A 26 7.94 -1.46 -4.45
N ALA A 27 8.27 -0.78 -3.34
CA ALA A 27 9.09 -1.35 -2.27
C ALA A 27 8.41 -2.55 -1.59
N TYR A 28 7.07 -2.55 -1.44
CA TYR A 28 6.33 -3.72 -0.94
C TYR A 28 6.54 -4.93 -1.82
N PHE A 29 6.39 -4.76 -3.12
CA PHE A 29 6.60 -5.84 -4.09
C PHE A 29 8.05 -6.34 -4.07
N ILE A 30 9.02 -5.44 -4.11
CA ILE A 30 10.44 -5.78 -4.12
C ILE A 30 10.85 -6.44 -2.80
N GLY A 31 10.38 -5.96 -1.66
CA GLY A 31 10.65 -6.56 -0.35
C GLY A 31 10.12 -7.98 -0.25
N ALA A 32 8.87 -8.22 -0.66
CA ALA A 32 8.27 -9.54 -0.70
C ALA A 32 9.01 -10.47 -1.69
N LEU A 33 9.40 -9.96 -2.86
CA LEU A 33 10.18 -10.69 -3.86
C LEU A 33 11.55 -11.13 -3.31
N ILE A 34 12.27 -10.24 -2.63
CA ILE A 34 13.57 -10.54 -2.00
C ILE A 34 13.41 -11.66 -0.96
N LEU A 35 12.40 -11.55 -0.07
CA LEU A 35 12.13 -12.56 0.95
C LEU A 35 11.81 -13.92 0.31
N PHE A 36 10.97 -13.94 -0.71
CA PHE A 36 10.59 -15.16 -1.41
C PHE A 36 11.76 -15.81 -2.13
N ILE A 37 12.56 -15.02 -2.86
CA ILE A 37 13.77 -15.51 -3.55
C ILE A 37 14.78 -16.06 -2.55
N TRP A 38 15.04 -15.34 -1.46
CA TRP A 38 15.97 -15.76 -0.41
C TRP A 38 15.49 -17.07 0.26
N SER A 39 14.21 -17.17 0.65
CA SER A 39 13.65 -18.41 1.19
C SER A 39 13.77 -19.58 0.20
N SER A 40 13.52 -19.33 -1.08
CA SER A 40 13.62 -20.35 -2.13
C SER A 40 15.05 -20.84 -2.35
N TYR A 41 16.06 -19.96 -2.28
CA TYR A 41 17.47 -20.35 -2.37
C TYR A 41 17.98 -21.05 -1.12
N SER A 42 17.61 -20.56 0.06
CA SER A 42 18.02 -21.12 1.34
C SER A 42 17.32 -22.45 1.65
N LYS A 43 16.28 -22.80 0.90
CA LYS A 43 15.39 -23.95 1.17
C LYS A 43 14.85 -23.94 2.61
N LYS A 44 14.61 -22.75 3.14
CA LYS A 44 14.10 -22.49 4.49
C LYS A 44 13.15 -21.30 4.44
N ASP A 45 12.07 -21.36 5.16
CA ASP A 45 11.25 -20.18 5.41
C ASP A 45 11.99 -19.25 6.37
N ILE A 46 12.50 -18.14 5.85
CA ILE A 46 13.34 -17.21 6.62
C ILE A 46 12.53 -16.52 7.71
N LEU A 47 11.30 -16.09 7.41
CA LEU A 47 10.41 -15.47 8.38
C LEU A 47 10.03 -16.43 9.49
N ASN A 48 9.68 -17.64 9.14
CA ASN A 48 9.36 -18.68 10.11
C ASN A 48 10.59 -19.03 10.97
N ASN A 49 11.78 -19.03 10.38
CA ASN A 49 13.01 -19.32 11.11
C ASN A 49 13.35 -18.22 12.14
N TRP A 50 13.13 -16.95 11.80
CA TRP A 50 13.27 -15.82 12.72
C TRP A 50 12.17 -15.78 13.78
N GLY A 51 10.97 -16.20 13.43
CA GLY A 51 9.71 -15.97 14.13
C GLY A 51 9.07 -14.63 13.69
N TYR A 52 7.76 -14.65 13.55
CA TYR A 52 7.01 -13.50 13.03
C TYR A 52 7.17 -12.23 13.87
N LYS A 53 7.25 -12.38 15.21
CA LYS A 53 7.52 -11.26 16.13
C LYS A 53 8.82 -10.53 15.78
N LYS A 54 9.90 -11.26 15.52
CA LYS A 54 11.19 -10.66 15.11
C LYS A 54 11.12 -10.06 13.73
N GLY A 55 10.37 -10.67 12.80
CA GLY A 55 10.12 -10.12 11.48
C GLY A 55 9.49 -8.72 11.56
N ILE A 56 8.49 -8.53 12.43
CA ILE A 56 7.88 -7.22 12.67
C ILE A 56 8.91 -6.22 13.21
N ILE A 57 9.72 -6.61 14.21
CA ILE A 57 10.76 -5.74 14.79
C ILE A 57 11.78 -5.32 13.73
N TYR A 58 12.28 -6.24 12.92
CA TYR A 58 13.23 -5.92 11.86
C TYR A 58 12.65 -4.99 10.80
N GLY A 59 11.38 -5.21 10.43
CA GLY A 59 10.68 -4.31 9.52
C GLY A 59 10.55 -2.90 10.07
N LEU A 60 10.20 -2.75 11.37
CA LEU A 60 10.16 -1.46 12.06
C LEU A 60 11.54 -0.79 12.08
N ILE A 61 12.62 -1.52 12.35
CA ILE A 61 13.98 -0.99 12.33
C ILE A 61 14.34 -0.44 10.93
N ILE A 62 14.02 -1.18 9.86
CA ILE A 62 14.25 -0.71 8.49
C ILE A 62 13.45 0.58 8.23
N SER A 63 12.19 0.64 8.67
CA SER A 63 11.35 1.83 8.52
C SER A 63 11.88 3.03 9.31
N ILE A 64 12.46 2.82 10.50
CA ILE A 64 13.14 3.86 11.27
C ILE A 64 14.30 4.46 10.47
N PHE A 65 15.15 3.62 9.86
CA PHE A 65 16.25 4.10 9.02
C PHE A 65 15.75 4.94 7.85
N GLY A 66 14.69 4.49 7.16
CA GLY A 66 14.09 5.27 6.07
C GLY A 66 13.53 6.62 6.54
N ALA A 67 12.85 6.65 7.69
CA ALA A 67 12.32 7.88 8.27
C ALA A 67 13.45 8.84 8.71
N LEU A 68 14.56 8.33 9.25
CA LEU A 68 15.71 9.14 9.63
C LEU A 68 16.46 9.71 8.42
N ILE A 69 16.51 9.02 7.27
CA ILE A 69 17.09 9.53 6.03
C ILE A 69 16.29 10.72 5.50
N MET A 70 14.99 10.80 5.76
CA MET A 70 14.15 11.93 5.35
C MET A 70 14.65 13.26 5.96
N TYR A 71 15.18 13.24 7.19
CA TYR A 71 15.65 14.45 7.87
C TYR A 71 16.75 15.20 7.08
N PRO A 72 17.89 14.58 6.74
CA PRO A 72 18.93 15.26 5.94
C PRO A 72 18.49 15.51 4.49
N SER A 73 17.56 14.71 3.95
CA SER A 73 17.11 14.85 2.56
C SER A 73 16.43 16.17 2.26
N VAL A 74 15.73 16.74 3.24
CA VAL A 74 15.02 18.02 3.10
C VAL A 74 15.79 19.18 3.74
N ASN A 75 16.99 18.95 4.30
CA ASN A 75 17.75 20.00 4.95
C ASN A 75 18.38 20.95 3.92
N GLY A 76 18.04 22.23 3.99
CA GLY A 76 18.55 23.24 3.05
C GLY A 76 17.97 23.13 1.64
N ALA A 77 16.88 22.40 1.46
CA ALA A 77 16.20 22.27 0.18
C ALA A 77 15.58 23.60 -0.26
N GLU A 78 15.79 23.95 -1.53
CA GLU A 78 15.11 25.07 -2.19
C GLU A 78 13.91 24.56 -2.99
N GLN A 79 12.96 25.47 -3.22
CA GLN A 79 11.77 25.13 -4.00
C GLN A 79 12.15 24.71 -5.44
N GLY A 80 11.76 23.49 -5.85
CA GLY A 80 12.08 22.97 -7.18
C GLY A 80 13.38 22.16 -7.26
N ASP A 81 14.05 21.88 -6.13
CA ASP A 81 15.25 21.04 -6.11
C ASP A 81 14.92 19.57 -6.45
N THR A 82 15.34 19.18 -7.65
CA THR A 82 15.12 17.83 -8.17
C THR A 82 15.89 16.75 -7.39
N GLN A 83 17.05 17.10 -6.79
CA GLN A 83 17.83 16.12 -6.03
C GLN A 83 17.12 15.74 -4.73
N VAL A 84 16.51 16.71 -4.06
CA VAL A 84 15.70 16.49 -2.85
C VAL A 84 14.56 15.52 -3.14
N PHE A 85 13.88 15.66 -4.27
CA PHE A 85 12.82 14.76 -4.68
C PHE A 85 13.30 13.29 -4.77
N TYR A 86 14.46 13.04 -5.38
CA TYR A 86 15.01 11.69 -5.45
C TYR A 86 15.41 11.14 -4.07
N TYR A 87 15.96 11.96 -3.18
CA TYR A 87 16.26 11.53 -1.81
C TYR A 87 15.00 11.16 -1.02
N VAL A 88 13.93 11.94 -1.19
CA VAL A 88 12.61 11.63 -0.61
C VAL A 88 12.07 10.30 -1.14
N LEU A 89 12.16 10.05 -2.46
CA LEU A 89 11.76 8.76 -3.04
C LEU A 89 12.55 7.57 -2.48
N ILE A 90 13.87 7.72 -2.30
CA ILE A 90 14.73 6.69 -1.70
C ILE A 90 14.33 6.43 -0.24
N ALA A 91 14.10 7.49 0.53
CA ALA A 91 13.68 7.36 1.93
C ALA A 91 12.33 6.63 2.03
N LEU A 92 11.34 6.99 1.20
CA LEU A 92 10.04 6.33 1.14
C LEU A 92 10.15 4.87 0.66
N PHE A 93 11.04 4.60 -0.29
CA PHE A 93 11.31 3.24 -0.73
C PHE A 93 11.86 2.38 0.42
N ILE A 94 12.79 2.89 1.21
CA ILE A 94 13.35 2.18 2.38
C ILE A 94 12.26 1.95 3.44
N ILE A 95 11.43 2.96 3.72
CA ILE A 95 10.27 2.80 4.62
C ILE A 95 9.36 1.69 4.09
N GLY A 96 9.04 1.69 2.80
CA GLY A 96 8.21 0.69 2.15
C GLY A 96 8.78 -0.74 2.23
N LEU A 97 10.12 -0.91 2.11
CA LEU A 97 10.77 -2.20 2.34
C LEU A 97 10.55 -2.70 3.78
N GLY A 98 10.66 -1.81 4.77
CA GLY A 98 10.35 -2.13 6.17
C GLY A 98 8.90 -2.54 6.35
N PHE A 99 7.96 -1.82 5.75
CA PHE A 99 6.53 -2.17 5.79
C PHE A 99 6.23 -3.50 5.10
N SER A 100 6.90 -3.81 3.98
CA SER A 100 6.78 -5.11 3.32
C SER A 100 7.11 -6.26 4.27
N LEU A 101 8.23 -6.14 4.98
CA LEU A 101 8.63 -7.16 5.97
C LEU A 101 7.65 -7.22 7.15
N GLN A 102 7.22 -6.06 7.68
CA GLN A 102 6.22 -6.00 8.74
C GLN A 102 4.92 -6.69 8.34
N GLN A 103 4.37 -6.38 7.19
CA GLN A 103 3.08 -6.94 6.75
C GLN A 103 3.17 -8.43 6.45
N THR A 104 4.28 -8.89 5.86
CA THR A 104 4.51 -10.31 5.60
C THR A 104 4.61 -11.10 6.91
N ALA A 105 5.10 -10.49 7.99
CA ALA A 105 5.17 -11.11 9.31
C ALA A 105 3.90 -10.90 10.16
N ALA A 106 3.27 -9.72 10.11
CA ALA A 106 2.15 -9.37 10.97
C ALA A 106 0.87 -10.15 10.65
N ASN A 107 0.59 -10.42 9.38
CA ASN A 107 -0.59 -11.16 8.98
C ASN A 107 -0.61 -12.60 9.53
N PRO A 108 0.42 -13.44 9.29
CA PRO A 108 0.48 -14.76 9.89
C PRO A 108 0.61 -14.71 11.42
N PHE A 109 1.27 -13.69 11.98
CA PHE A 109 1.31 -13.47 13.42
C PHE A 109 -0.09 -13.29 14.01
N ALA A 110 -0.91 -12.41 13.44
CA ALA A 110 -2.29 -12.19 13.88
C ALA A 110 -3.14 -13.47 13.80
N VAL A 111 -2.96 -14.25 12.73
CA VAL A 111 -3.67 -15.55 12.56
C VAL A 111 -3.22 -16.56 13.61
N SER A 112 -1.95 -16.57 14.01
CA SER A 112 -1.38 -17.53 14.97
C SER A 112 -1.74 -17.25 16.44
N LEU A 113 -2.27 -16.07 16.78
CA LEU A 113 -2.55 -15.65 18.16
C LEU A 113 -3.84 -16.24 18.76
N GLY A 114 -4.39 -17.30 18.22
CA GLY A 114 -5.60 -17.94 18.77
C GLY A 114 -6.08 -19.11 17.94
N ASP A 115 -7.34 -19.50 18.15
CA ASP A 115 -7.92 -20.64 17.46
C ASP A 115 -7.91 -20.45 15.94
N PRO A 116 -7.48 -21.46 15.15
CA PRO A 116 -7.44 -21.37 13.68
C PRO A 116 -8.79 -21.01 13.04
N SER A 117 -9.91 -21.44 13.64
CA SER A 117 -11.26 -21.17 13.12
C SER A 117 -11.63 -19.69 13.11
N THR A 118 -11.02 -18.88 13.99
CA THR A 118 -11.24 -17.43 14.09
C THR A 118 -10.10 -16.60 13.49
N GLY A 119 -9.17 -17.22 12.78
CA GLY A 119 -8.00 -16.56 12.18
C GLY A 119 -8.36 -15.40 11.25
N SER A 120 -9.37 -15.60 10.37
CA SER A 120 -9.82 -14.56 9.45
C SER A 120 -10.47 -13.36 10.19
N ASN A 121 -11.18 -13.61 11.28
CA ASN A 121 -11.78 -12.54 12.09
C ASN A 121 -10.70 -11.68 12.78
N ARG A 122 -9.62 -12.31 13.30
CA ARG A 122 -8.48 -11.58 13.86
C ARG A 122 -7.75 -10.75 12.81
N LEU A 123 -7.60 -11.29 11.60
CA LEU A 123 -7.00 -10.58 10.47
C LEU A 123 -7.85 -9.36 10.07
N ASN A 124 -9.18 -9.52 10.04
CA ASN A 124 -10.11 -8.40 9.81
C ASN A 124 -10.03 -7.35 10.93
N LEU A 125 -9.90 -7.76 12.20
CA LEU A 125 -9.71 -6.82 13.31
C LEU A 125 -8.43 -6.01 13.13
N ALA A 126 -7.30 -6.66 12.85
CA ALA A 126 -6.03 -5.98 12.57
C ALA A 126 -6.13 -5.04 11.36
N GLY A 127 -6.80 -5.49 10.28
CA GLY A 127 -7.06 -4.68 9.09
C GLY A 127 -7.97 -3.48 9.39
N GLY A 128 -8.95 -3.62 10.28
CA GLY A 128 -9.80 -2.52 10.72
C GLY A 128 -9.01 -1.44 11.50
N VAL A 129 -8.12 -1.84 12.39
CA VAL A 129 -7.21 -0.92 13.09
C VAL A 129 -6.28 -0.21 12.10
N ASN A 130 -5.78 -0.92 11.08
CA ASN A 130 -5.00 -0.31 10.00
C ASN A 130 -5.82 0.74 9.23
N SER A 131 -7.07 0.45 8.85
CA SER A 131 -7.96 1.41 8.17
C SER A 131 -8.32 2.61 9.05
N PHE A 132 -8.44 2.43 10.37
CA PHE A 132 -8.60 3.55 11.30
C PHE A 132 -7.37 4.46 11.27
N GLY A 133 -6.16 3.90 11.29
CA GLY A 133 -4.91 4.67 11.16
C GLY A 133 -4.85 5.48 9.86
N THR A 134 -5.25 4.88 8.74
CA THR A 134 -5.32 5.57 7.44
C THR A 134 -6.40 6.65 7.39
N ALA A 135 -7.52 6.49 8.09
CA ALA A 135 -8.57 7.50 8.15
C ALA A 135 -8.14 8.73 8.98
N ILE A 136 -7.49 8.53 10.11
CA ILE A 136 -7.05 9.66 10.98
C ILE A 136 -5.70 10.25 10.59
N GLY A 137 -4.85 9.49 9.89
CA GLY A 137 -3.51 9.91 9.51
C GLY A 137 -3.46 11.26 8.79
N PRO A 138 -4.21 11.47 7.71
CA PRO A 138 -4.25 12.76 7.00
C PRO A 138 -4.67 13.92 7.88
N ILE A 139 -5.61 13.71 8.80
CA ILE A 139 -6.09 14.73 9.74
C ILE A 139 -4.97 15.12 10.72
N LEU A 140 -4.27 14.14 11.27
CA LEU A 140 -3.15 14.37 12.19
C LEU A 140 -2.00 15.09 11.48
N ILE A 141 -1.68 14.66 10.25
CA ILE A 141 -0.61 15.28 9.44
C ILE A 141 -0.99 16.72 9.10
N ALA A 142 -2.23 16.98 8.68
CA ALA A 142 -2.71 18.34 8.41
C ALA A 142 -2.60 19.23 9.66
N PHE A 143 -2.97 18.72 10.82
CA PHE A 143 -2.83 19.46 12.07
C PHE A 143 -1.37 19.76 12.42
N VAL A 144 -0.47 18.80 12.23
CA VAL A 144 0.98 18.97 12.51
C VAL A 144 1.64 19.96 11.54
N LEU A 145 1.29 19.88 10.24
CA LEU A 145 1.92 20.70 9.20
C LEU A 145 1.32 22.10 9.10
N PHE A 146 0.01 22.24 9.27
CA PHE A 146 -0.72 23.49 9.01
C PHE A 146 -1.29 24.12 10.29
N GLY A 147 -1.21 23.44 11.45
CA GLY A 147 -1.85 23.88 12.68
C GLY A 147 -3.38 23.81 12.67
N SER A 148 -3.98 23.36 11.56
CA SER A 148 -5.43 23.23 11.38
C SER A 148 -5.73 22.01 10.51
N ALA A 149 -6.80 21.29 10.85
CA ALA A 149 -7.30 20.20 10.01
C ALA A 149 -8.27 20.65 8.90
N SER A 150 -8.71 21.91 8.93
CA SER A 150 -9.75 22.46 8.04
C SER A 150 -9.23 23.45 7.00
N GLU A 151 -8.06 24.03 7.22
CA GLU A 151 -7.46 25.02 6.33
C GLU A 151 -6.06 24.56 5.93
N VAL A 152 -5.88 24.30 4.64
CA VAL A 152 -4.59 23.91 4.08
C VAL A 152 -3.98 25.16 3.43
N ASN A 153 -2.95 25.73 4.05
CA ASN A 153 -2.18 26.81 3.47
C ASN A 153 -0.77 26.31 3.14
N TRP A 154 -0.53 26.06 1.86
CA TRP A 154 0.74 25.54 1.36
C TRP A 154 1.91 26.53 1.53
N ASP A 155 1.62 27.83 1.65
CA ASP A 155 2.65 28.88 1.80
C ASP A 155 3.26 28.93 3.20
N ILE A 156 2.67 28.22 4.17
CA ILE A 156 3.09 28.20 5.58
C ILE A 156 3.94 26.96 5.91
N ILE A 157 4.05 25.98 5.00
CA ILE A 157 4.83 24.78 5.30
C ILE A 157 6.31 25.12 5.44
N GLU A 158 6.78 25.08 6.69
CA GLU A 158 8.20 25.09 6.96
C GLU A 158 8.81 23.68 6.77
N LEU A 159 9.95 23.61 6.10
CA LEU A 159 10.71 22.35 5.97
C LEU A 159 11.01 21.71 7.33
N SER A 160 11.17 22.53 8.36
CA SER A 160 11.36 22.11 9.75
C SER A 160 10.18 21.24 10.27
N SER A 161 8.96 21.57 9.87
CA SER A 161 7.75 20.80 10.25
C SER A 161 7.75 19.41 9.62
N VAL A 162 8.19 19.31 8.36
CA VAL A 162 8.35 18.02 7.68
C VAL A 162 9.43 17.17 8.37
N GLN A 163 10.57 17.77 8.70
CA GLN A 163 11.64 17.10 9.44
C GLN A 163 11.15 16.60 10.81
N GLY A 164 10.45 17.46 11.55
CA GLY A 164 9.86 17.12 12.85
C GLY A 164 8.87 15.97 12.75
N LEU A 165 8.02 15.96 11.72
CA LEU A 165 7.07 14.88 11.45
C LEU A 165 7.78 13.52 11.27
N TYR A 166 8.81 13.44 10.45
CA TYR A 166 9.52 12.18 10.20
C TYR A 166 10.33 11.70 11.40
N ILE A 167 10.86 12.62 12.23
CA ILE A 167 11.45 12.26 13.52
C ILE A 167 10.38 11.67 14.45
N ALA A 168 9.21 12.29 14.55
CA ALA A 168 8.11 11.79 15.37
C ALA A 168 7.65 10.38 14.89
N VAL A 169 7.58 10.16 13.59
CA VAL A 169 7.29 8.84 12.99
C VAL A 169 8.38 7.83 13.35
N ALA A 170 9.67 8.19 13.27
CA ALA A 170 10.77 7.31 13.65
C ALA A 170 10.70 6.93 15.14
N ILE A 171 10.37 7.88 16.02
CA ILE A 171 10.17 7.64 17.44
C ILE A 171 8.97 6.71 17.67
N ALA A 172 7.86 6.93 16.98
CA ALA A 172 6.69 6.05 17.07
C ALA A 172 7.04 4.61 16.66
N PHE A 173 7.77 4.40 15.57
CA PHE A 173 8.24 3.07 15.15
C PHE A 173 9.19 2.46 16.21
N LEU A 174 10.07 3.27 16.80
CA LEU A 174 10.97 2.81 17.85
C LEU A 174 10.20 2.34 19.10
N LEU A 175 9.19 3.11 19.51
CA LEU A 175 8.34 2.74 20.65
C LEU A 175 7.59 1.43 20.39
N VAL A 176 7.02 1.25 19.19
CA VAL A 176 6.35 0.02 18.81
C VAL A 176 7.33 -1.16 18.74
N ALA A 177 8.51 -0.96 18.16
CA ALA A 177 9.56 -2.00 18.12
C ALA A 177 10.00 -2.39 19.54
N GLY A 178 10.19 -1.40 20.42
CA GLY A 178 10.49 -1.60 21.83
C GLY A 178 9.39 -2.35 22.56
N PHE A 179 8.12 -2.00 22.32
CA PHE A 179 6.97 -2.73 22.87
C PHE A 179 6.99 -4.21 22.48
N PHE A 180 7.18 -4.52 21.19
CA PHE A 180 7.29 -5.91 20.74
C PHE A 180 8.50 -6.62 21.36
N TYR A 181 9.64 -5.94 21.46
CA TYR A 181 10.86 -6.50 22.04
C TYR A 181 10.68 -6.87 23.53
N VAL A 182 10.12 -5.97 24.32
CA VAL A 182 9.94 -6.14 25.79
C VAL A 182 8.79 -7.10 26.13
N SER A 183 7.80 -7.24 25.25
CA SER A 183 6.60 -8.06 25.50
C SER A 183 6.93 -9.56 25.49
N LYS A 184 7.28 -10.10 26.67
CA LYS A 184 7.63 -11.51 26.85
C LYS A 184 6.45 -12.47 26.64
N ASN A 185 5.23 -12.02 26.84
CA ASN A 185 4.01 -12.82 26.69
C ASN A 185 3.58 -13.00 25.24
N LEU A 186 4.15 -12.25 24.30
CA LEU A 186 3.90 -12.46 22.88
C LEU A 186 4.79 -13.59 22.36
N PRO A 187 4.21 -14.66 21.80
CA PRO A 187 4.97 -15.78 21.25
C PRO A 187 5.78 -15.33 20.04
N ASP A 188 6.90 -16.01 19.77
CA ASP A 188 7.64 -15.81 18.51
C ASP A 188 6.79 -16.21 17.27
N ALA A 189 5.77 -17.02 17.49
CA ALA A 189 4.86 -17.61 16.53
C ALA A 189 5.63 -18.17 15.32
N LYS A 190 5.84 -19.47 15.35
CA LYS A 190 6.48 -20.24 14.27
C LYS A 190 5.49 -21.25 13.74
N ASN A 191 5.60 -21.55 12.46
CA ASN A 191 4.87 -22.66 11.84
C ASN A 191 5.77 -23.89 11.78
N ASP A 192 5.30 -25.03 12.24
CA ASP A 192 6.03 -26.30 12.23
C ASP A 192 5.91 -27.06 10.89
N GLU A 193 5.25 -26.46 9.89
CA GLU A 193 5.12 -27.08 8.58
C GLU A 193 6.48 -27.17 7.86
N PRO A 194 6.74 -28.30 7.17
CA PRO A 194 7.97 -28.49 6.42
C PRO A 194 8.05 -27.53 5.23
N PHE A 195 9.25 -27.03 4.95
CA PHE A 195 9.49 -26.15 3.79
C PHE A 195 9.16 -26.88 2.48
N GLU A 196 8.26 -26.32 1.71
CA GLU A 196 7.93 -26.82 0.38
C GLU A 196 8.72 -26.11 -0.71
N SER A 197 9.27 -26.89 -1.65
CA SER A 197 10.01 -26.32 -2.78
C SER A 197 9.08 -25.51 -3.70
N ALA A 198 9.47 -24.27 -4.01
CA ALA A 198 8.74 -23.35 -4.89
C ALA A 198 9.55 -22.92 -6.12
N SER A 199 10.37 -23.81 -6.67
CA SER A 199 11.30 -23.49 -7.77
C SER A 199 10.59 -23.03 -9.05
N LYS A 200 9.46 -23.65 -9.42
CA LYS A 200 8.65 -23.25 -10.59
C LYS A 200 7.91 -21.95 -10.33
N ALA A 201 7.34 -21.78 -9.14
CA ALA A 201 6.70 -20.53 -8.72
C ALA A 201 7.70 -19.37 -8.74
N LYS A 202 8.94 -19.58 -8.27
CA LYS A 202 10.04 -18.60 -8.36
C LYS A 202 10.32 -18.18 -9.80
N THR A 203 10.46 -19.14 -10.72
CA THR A 203 10.69 -18.84 -12.14
C THR A 203 9.55 -18.00 -12.72
N MET A 204 8.31 -18.35 -12.42
CA MET A 204 7.13 -17.62 -12.88
C MET A 204 7.11 -16.19 -12.33
N LEU A 205 7.44 -16.01 -11.05
CA LEU A 205 7.52 -14.69 -10.41
C LEU A 205 8.63 -13.83 -11.01
N ILE A 206 9.79 -14.41 -11.34
CA ILE A 206 10.88 -13.70 -12.03
C ILE A 206 10.46 -13.26 -13.43
N ILE A 207 9.78 -14.13 -14.19
CA ILE A 207 9.24 -13.76 -15.51
C ILE A 207 8.24 -12.63 -15.40
N MET A 208 7.31 -12.71 -14.47
CA MET A 208 6.33 -11.66 -14.20
C MET A 208 7.02 -10.33 -13.86
N THR A 209 8.00 -10.36 -12.96
CA THR A 209 8.79 -9.19 -12.58
C THR A 209 9.52 -8.59 -13.76
N ALA A 210 10.12 -9.40 -14.64
CA ALA A 210 10.80 -8.92 -15.82
C ALA A 210 9.84 -8.22 -16.79
N ILE A 211 8.65 -8.78 -17.05
CA ILE A 211 7.62 -8.14 -17.87
C ILE A 211 7.18 -6.81 -17.27
N MET A 212 6.89 -6.79 -15.98
CA MET A 212 6.49 -5.55 -15.27
C MET A 212 7.60 -4.49 -15.37
N THR A 213 8.85 -4.88 -15.15
CA THR A 213 10.00 -3.95 -15.23
C THR A 213 10.16 -3.38 -16.63
N ILE A 214 9.98 -4.17 -17.68
CA ILE A 214 10.06 -3.69 -19.06
C ILE A 214 8.91 -2.73 -19.35
N CYS A 215 7.66 -3.10 -19.04
CA CYS A 215 6.50 -2.27 -19.33
C CYS A 215 6.54 -0.94 -18.54
N PHE A 216 6.71 -0.99 -17.22
CA PHE A 216 6.77 0.21 -16.40
C PHE A 216 8.04 1.02 -16.63
N GLY A 217 9.18 0.36 -16.88
CA GLY A 217 10.42 1.03 -17.24
C GLY A 217 10.27 1.88 -18.49
N TRP A 218 9.60 1.36 -19.52
CA TRP A 218 9.30 2.15 -20.71
C TRP A 218 8.30 3.28 -20.43
N ILE A 219 7.23 3.01 -19.66
CA ILE A 219 6.25 4.03 -19.28
C ILE A 219 6.97 5.18 -18.55
N PHE A 220 7.80 4.89 -17.56
CA PHE A 220 8.55 5.91 -16.82
C PHE A 220 9.56 6.66 -17.71
N TYR A 221 10.25 5.95 -18.57
CA TYR A 221 11.16 6.56 -19.55
C TYR A 221 10.43 7.52 -20.48
N SER A 222 9.18 7.23 -20.86
CA SER A 222 8.38 8.09 -21.73
C SER A 222 7.99 9.44 -21.13
N TYR A 223 8.16 9.65 -19.82
CA TYR A 223 7.96 10.92 -19.14
C TYR A 223 9.24 11.80 -19.08
N THR A 224 10.36 11.27 -19.57
CA THR A 224 11.61 12.04 -19.62
C THR A 224 11.59 13.11 -20.73
N PRO A 225 12.47 14.12 -20.67
CA PRO A 225 12.58 15.16 -21.70
C PRO A 225 12.84 14.63 -23.12
N ALA A 226 13.34 13.39 -23.26
CA ALA A 226 13.57 12.75 -24.56
C ALA A 226 12.31 12.68 -25.44
N PHE A 227 11.12 12.67 -24.82
CA PHE A 227 9.83 12.60 -25.50
C PHE A 227 9.05 13.92 -25.54
N GLU A 228 9.67 15.04 -25.16
CA GLU A 228 9.00 16.34 -25.09
C GLU A 228 8.40 16.79 -26.42
N ASN A 229 9.00 16.39 -27.54
CA ASN A 229 8.54 16.72 -28.89
C ASN A 229 7.60 15.68 -29.51
N SER A 230 7.37 14.56 -28.85
CA SER A 230 6.51 13.49 -29.37
C SER A 230 5.02 13.86 -29.25
N PRO A 231 4.14 13.38 -30.15
CA PRO A 231 2.70 13.56 -30.02
C PRO A 231 2.19 12.97 -28.71
N ILE A 232 1.47 13.78 -27.91
CA ILE A 232 0.99 13.35 -26.58
C ILE A 232 0.00 12.17 -26.72
N GLU A 233 -0.88 12.24 -27.72
CA GLU A 233 -1.90 11.18 -27.96
C GLU A 233 -1.26 9.81 -28.20
N ASP A 234 -0.21 9.75 -29.02
CA ASP A 234 0.50 8.50 -29.30
C ASP A 234 1.21 7.94 -28.05
N LEU A 235 1.77 8.83 -27.22
CA LEU A 235 2.39 8.45 -25.97
C LEU A 235 1.36 7.91 -24.96
N GLU A 236 0.20 8.56 -24.81
CA GLU A 236 -0.86 8.12 -23.91
C GLU A 236 -1.45 6.78 -24.33
N ILE A 237 -1.69 6.58 -25.63
CA ILE A 237 -2.14 5.29 -26.18
C ILE A 237 -1.11 4.20 -25.90
N THR A 238 0.18 4.49 -26.09
CA THR A 238 1.24 3.51 -25.85
C THR A 238 1.37 3.18 -24.35
N ARG A 239 1.31 4.18 -23.46
CA ARG A 239 1.29 3.98 -22.00
C ARG A 239 0.13 3.12 -21.56
N LEU A 240 -1.08 3.45 -22.03
CA LEU A 240 -2.29 2.66 -21.76
C LEU A 240 -2.15 1.22 -22.27
N THR A 241 -1.68 1.05 -23.49
CA THR A 241 -1.48 -0.28 -24.09
C THR A 241 -0.49 -1.11 -23.27
N LEU A 242 0.66 -0.56 -22.88
CA LEU A 242 1.64 -1.26 -22.05
C LEU A 242 1.10 -1.59 -20.67
N THR A 243 0.31 -0.71 -20.07
CA THR A 243 -0.37 -0.98 -18.81
C THR A 243 -1.33 -2.15 -18.93
N ILE A 244 -2.17 -2.17 -19.98
CA ILE A 244 -3.11 -3.27 -20.24
C ILE A 244 -2.34 -4.58 -20.51
N VAL A 245 -1.28 -4.55 -21.31
CA VAL A 245 -0.44 -5.72 -21.58
C VAL A 245 0.19 -6.26 -20.30
N CYS A 246 0.69 -5.37 -19.44
CA CYS A 246 1.25 -5.75 -18.13
C CYS A 246 0.18 -6.43 -17.26
N LEU A 247 -1.00 -5.84 -17.12
CA LEU A 247 -2.10 -6.40 -16.35
C LEU A 247 -2.54 -7.76 -16.88
N LEU A 248 -2.77 -7.88 -18.17
CA LEU A 248 -3.15 -9.15 -18.79
C LEU A 248 -2.07 -10.22 -18.62
N SER A 249 -0.79 -9.85 -18.69
CA SER A 249 0.30 -10.80 -18.47
C SER A 249 0.32 -11.37 -17.05
N VAL A 250 0.00 -10.57 -16.04
CA VAL A 250 -0.14 -11.04 -14.64
C VAL A 250 -1.25 -12.09 -14.56
N PHE A 251 -2.45 -11.81 -15.10
CA PHE A 251 -3.56 -12.76 -15.09
C PHE A 251 -3.22 -14.06 -15.82
N VAL A 252 -2.64 -13.96 -17.02
CA VAL A 252 -2.24 -15.11 -17.82
C VAL A 252 -1.20 -15.95 -17.10
N LEU A 253 -0.18 -15.34 -16.50
CA LEU A 253 0.88 -16.07 -15.79
C LEU A 253 0.33 -16.77 -14.54
N VAL A 254 -0.54 -16.13 -13.76
CA VAL A 254 -1.19 -16.77 -12.60
C VAL A 254 -2.07 -17.93 -13.04
N PHE A 255 -2.81 -17.77 -14.14
CA PHE A 255 -3.64 -18.85 -14.69
C PHE A 255 -2.79 -20.04 -15.19
N ILE A 256 -1.69 -19.78 -15.91
CA ILE A 256 -0.74 -20.81 -16.35
C ILE A 256 -0.11 -21.52 -15.15
N ALA A 257 0.28 -20.77 -14.13
CA ALA A 257 0.87 -21.32 -12.90
C ALA A 257 -0.12 -22.25 -12.20
N ASN A 258 -1.37 -21.81 -12.00
CA ASN A 258 -2.42 -22.62 -11.37
C ASN A 258 -2.74 -23.87 -12.20
N SER A 259 -2.92 -23.74 -13.52
CA SER A 259 -3.18 -24.87 -14.41
C SER A 259 -2.03 -25.88 -14.41
N SER A 260 -0.80 -25.42 -14.39
CA SER A 260 0.39 -26.28 -14.34
C SER A 260 0.55 -26.96 -12.97
N ALA A 261 0.26 -26.25 -11.89
CA ALA A 261 0.31 -26.77 -10.52
C ALA A 261 -0.76 -27.88 -10.30
N ASN A 262 -1.94 -27.72 -10.89
CA ASN A 262 -3.00 -28.74 -10.85
C ASN A 262 -2.62 -30.03 -11.58
N LYS A 263 -1.79 -29.95 -12.63
CA LYS A 263 -1.28 -31.12 -13.35
C LYS A 263 -0.11 -31.81 -12.62
N ASN A 264 0.78 -31.03 -12.06
CA ASN A 264 1.95 -31.51 -11.31
C ASN A 264 2.32 -30.49 -10.24
N SER A 265 2.00 -30.81 -9.00
CA SER A 265 2.19 -29.91 -7.85
C SER A 265 3.65 -29.70 -7.42
N VAL A 266 4.59 -30.54 -7.91
CA VAL A 266 6.01 -30.48 -7.49
C VAL A 266 6.66 -29.19 -7.98
N GLY A 267 7.24 -28.44 -7.04
CA GLY A 267 7.96 -27.18 -7.29
C GLY A 267 7.09 -25.94 -7.37
N TRP A 268 5.78 -26.04 -7.10
CA TRP A 268 4.87 -24.90 -7.09
C TRP A 268 4.63 -24.31 -5.69
N GLY A 269 5.12 -24.98 -4.62
CA GLY A 269 4.90 -24.53 -3.25
C GLY A 269 3.41 -24.30 -2.96
N ALA A 270 3.06 -23.18 -2.35
CA ALA A 270 1.68 -22.86 -2.01
C ALA A 270 0.75 -22.65 -3.23
N LEU A 271 1.29 -22.38 -4.42
CA LEU A 271 0.47 -22.24 -5.66
C LEU A 271 -0.20 -23.55 -6.11
N LYS A 272 0.15 -24.68 -5.51
CA LYS A 272 -0.58 -25.95 -5.73
C LYS A 272 -2.01 -25.90 -5.21
N TYR A 273 -2.32 -24.98 -4.28
CA TYR A 273 -3.66 -24.81 -3.74
C TYR A 273 -4.45 -23.82 -4.61
N PRO A 274 -5.54 -24.26 -5.30
CA PRO A 274 -6.31 -23.39 -6.18
C PRO A 274 -6.86 -22.14 -5.46
N GLN A 275 -7.21 -22.30 -4.17
CA GLN A 275 -7.74 -21.22 -3.34
C GLN A 275 -6.73 -20.05 -3.22
N LEU A 276 -5.43 -20.35 -3.18
CA LEU A 276 -4.41 -19.29 -3.14
C LEU A 276 -4.37 -18.51 -4.45
N ALA A 277 -4.39 -19.20 -5.60
CA ALA A 277 -4.37 -18.53 -6.91
C ALA A 277 -5.57 -17.59 -7.10
N TRP A 278 -6.77 -18.07 -6.78
CA TRP A 278 -7.99 -17.24 -6.82
C TRP A 278 -7.97 -16.12 -5.77
N GLY A 279 -7.45 -16.39 -4.57
CA GLY A 279 -7.25 -15.39 -3.53
C GLY A 279 -6.28 -14.29 -3.96
N MET A 280 -5.18 -14.64 -4.63
CA MET A 280 -4.23 -13.66 -5.19
C MET A 280 -4.90 -12.74 -6.22
N LEU A 281 -5.70 -13.30 -7.14
CA LEU A 281 -6.44 -12.50 -8.11
C LEU A 281 -7.51 -11.61 -7.47
N ALA A 282 -8.21 -12.13 -6.45
CA ALA A 282 -9.18 -11.35 -5.68
C ALA A 282 -8.51 -10.17 -4.95
N ILE A 283 -7.38 -10.42 -4.26
CA ILE A 283 -6.62 -9.37 -3.58
C ILE A 283 -6.07 -8.36 -4.59
N PHE A 284 -5.53 -8.81 -5.72
CA PHE A 284 -5.05 -7.94 -6.79
C PHE A 284 -6.14 -6.96 -7.25
N THR A 285 -7.35 -7.48 -7.54
CA THR A 285 -8.48 -6.67 -7.99
C THR A 285 -8.94 -5.72 -6.88
N TYR A 286 -9.11 -6.24 -5.66
CA TYR A 286 -9.58 -5.47 -4.51
C TYR A 286 -8.61 -4.34 -4.14
N VAL A 287 -7.35 -4.66 -3.91
CA VAL A 287 -6.32 -3.66 -3.54
C VAL A 287 -6.06 -2.69 -4.69
N GLY A 288 -6.10 -3.17 -5.95
CA GLY A 288 -5.99 -2.31 -7.12
C GLY A 288 -7.08 -1.23 -7.15
N VAL A 289 -8.33 -1.59 -6.89
CA VAL A 289 -9.44 -0.63 -6.80
C VAL A 289 -9.29 0.27 -5.58
N GLU A 290 -8.95 -0.30 -4.40
CA GLU A 290 -8.75 0.43 -3.15
C GLU A 290 -7.73 1.57 -3.32
N VAL A 291 -6.55 1.25 -3.86
CA VAL A 291 -5.48 2.23 -4.08
C VAL A 291 -5.83 3.22 -5.18
N THR A 292 -6.44 2.77 -6.29
CA THR A 292 -6.83 3.65 -7.39
C THR A 292 -7.84 4.71 -6.94
N ILE A 293 -8.83 4.33 -6.14
CA ILE A 293 -9.80 5.28 -5.58
C ILE A 293 -9.09 6.26 -4.66
N GLN A 294 -8.29 5.77 -3.73
CA GLN A 294 -7.55 6.62 -2.79
C GLN A 294 -6.70 7.67 -3.50
N SER A 295 -5.93 7.25 -4.49
CA SER A 295 -4.95 8.12 -5.17
C SER A 295 -5.57 9.15 -6.09
N ASN A 296 -6.77 8.88 -6.61
CA ASN A 296 -7.37 9.72 -7.65
C ASN A 296 -8.65 10.43 -7.21
N LEU A 297 -9.29 10.01 -6.10
CA LEU A 297 -10.57 10.58 -5.68
C LEU A 297 -10.46 12.09 -5.41
N GLY A 298 -9.40 12.54 -4.75
CA GLY A 298 -9.19 13.96 -4.46
C GLY A 298 -9.09 14.80 -5.72
N GLU A 299 -8.30 14.35 -6.70
CA GLU A 299 -8.16 15.05 -7.99
C GLU A 299 -9.48 15.02 -8.81
N LEU A 300 -10.18 13.90 -8.77
CA LEU A 300 -11.45 13.76 -9.46
C LEU A 300 -12.54 14.72 -8.91
N LEU A 301 -12.54 14.93 -7.59
CA LEU A 301 -13.49 15.84 -6.92
C LEU A 301 -13.12 17.31 -7.11
N LYS A 302 -11.85 17.63 -7.38
CA LYS A 302 -11.36 18.99 -7.67
C LYS A 302 -11.42 19.34 -9.16
N ALA A 303 -11.73 18.39 -10.05
CA ALA A 303 -11.71 18.62 -11.50
C ALA A 303 -12.71 19.72 -11.92
N ASP A 304 -12.25 20.62 -12.79
CA ASP A 304 -13.00 21.80 -13.25
C ASP A 304 -14.14 21.44 -14.24
N ILE A 305 -14.92 22.44 -14.59
CA ILE A 305 -16.15 22.32 -15.40
C ILE A 305 -15.93 21.52 -16.69
N GLY A 306 -16.70 20.47 -16.85
CA GLY A 306 -16.65 19.57 -18.00
C GLY A 306 -15.66 18.42 -17.88
N GLU A 307 -14.91 18.33 -16.77
CA GLU A 307 -13.98 17.26 -16.47
C GLU A 307 -14.35 16.55 -15.15
N GLY A 308 -13.92 15.31 -14.99
CA GLY A 308 -14.17 14.54 -13.78
C GLY A 308 -15.65 14.39 -13.41
N LEU A 309 -15.95 14.39 -12.11
CA LEU A 309 -17.32 14.26 -11.61
C LEU A 309 -18.18 15.50 -11.90
N ASN A 310 -17.57 16.66 -12.17
CA ASN A 310 -18.29 17.86 -12.56
C ASN A 310 -18.98 17.69 -13.93
N ALA A 311 -18.48 16.84 -14.82
CA ALA A 311 -19.14 16.50 -16.08
C ALA A 311 -20.56 15.90 -15.89
N ILE A 312 -20.84 15.32 -14.72
CA ILE A 312 -22.14 14.76 -14.36
C ILE A 312 -22.94 15.67 -13.42
N GLY A 313 -22.51 16.91 -13.24
CA GLY A 313 -23.24 17.93 -12.49
C GLY A 313 -22.97 17.99 -11.00
N LEU A 314 -21.92 17.32 -10.50
CA LEU A 314 -21.50 17.45 -9.12
C LEU A 314 -20.66 18.73 -8.93
N PRO A 315 -20.70 19.37 -7.73
CA PRO A 315 -19.94 20.57 -7.48
C PRO A 315 -18.43 20.28 -7.46
N VAL A 316 -17.65 21.25 -7.96
CA VAL A 316 -16.18 21.25 -7.79
C VAL A 316 -15.88 21.52 -6.32
N LEU A 317 -15.09 20.64 -5.71
CA LEU A 317 -14.71 20.75 -4.31
C LEU A 317 -13.29 21.35 -4.18
N ASP A 318 -13.07 22.05 -3.08
CA ASP A 318 -11.73 22.49 -2.71
C ASP A 318 -10.92 21.33 -2.05
N GLU A 319 -9.66 21.58 -1.74
CA GLU A 319 -8.75 20.59 -1.14
C GLU A 319 -9.28 20.08 0.20
N ALA A 320 -9.76 20.97 1.06
CA ALA A 320 -10.24 20.61 2.40
C ALA A 320 -11.57 19.83 2.34
N GLN A 321 -12.41 20.16 1.39
CA GLN A 321 -13.67 19.44 1.16
C GLN A 321 -13.41 18.05 0.58
N SER A 322 -12.52 17.92 -0.40
CA SER A 322 -12.18 16.64 -1.01
C SER A 322 -11.53 15.67 -0.02
N ALA A 323 -10.71 16.16 0.92
CA ALA A 323 -10.10 15.36 1.97
C ALA A 323 -11.12 14.65 2.88
N LYS A 324 -12.29 15.26 3.12
CA LYS A 324 -13.36 14.65 3.92
C LYS A 324 -13.94 13.41 3.25
N TYR A 325 -14.08 13.40 1.93
CA TYR A 325 -14.57 12.23 1.19
C TYR A 325 -13.54 11.08 1.18
N ILE A 326 -12.26 11.40 1.13
CA ILE A 326 -11.19 10.40 1.29
C ILE A 326 -11.25 9.78 2.69
N ALA A 327 -11.47 10.58 3.73
CA ALA A 327 -11.63 10.09 5.09
C ALA A 327 -12.87 9.19 5.25
N LEU A 328 -14.01 9.55 4.61
CA LEU A 328 -15.22 8.73 4.59
C LEU A 328 -14.98 7.38 3.89
N TYR A 329 -14.26 7.37 2.78
CA TYR A 329 -13.87 6.14 2.08
C TYR A 329 -13.12 5.17 3.01
N TRP A 330 -12.10 5.65 3.71
CA TRP A 330 -11.36 4.86 4.68
C TRP A 330 -12.18 4.45 5.90
N GLY A 331 -13.07 5.33 6.35
CA GLY A 331 -14.05 5.05 7.42
C GLY A 331 -14.97 3.91 7.05
N GLY A 332 -15.48 3.89 5.82
CA GLY A 332 -16.30 2.80 5.30
C GLY A 332 -15.56 1.45 5.28
N LEU A 333 -14.30 1.44 4.82
CA LEU A 333 -13.45 0.25 4.86
C LEU A 333 -13.19 -0.24 6.29
N MET A 334 -12.97 0.66 7.23
CA MET A 334 -12.79 0.36 8.66
C MET A 334 -14.03 -0.32 9.24
N ILE A 335 -15.23 0.24 8.99
CA ILE A 335 -16.50 -0.32 9.47
C ILE A 335 -16.72 -1.71 8.90
N GLY A 336 -16.50 -1.90 7.59
CA GLY A 336 -16.62 -3.20 6.93
C GLY A 336 -15.70 -4.25 7.55
N ARG A 337 -14.45 -3.91 7.80
CA ARG A 337 -13.45 -4.80 8.43
C ARG A 337 -13.79 -5.13 9.89
N TRP A 338 -14.26 -4.14 10.67
CA TRP A 338 -14.70 -4.38 12.03
C TRP A 338 -15.95 -5.24 12.10
N THR A 339 -16.89 -5.05 11.17
CA THR A 339 -18.05 -5.94 11.02
C THR A 339 -17.60 -7.40 10.81
N GLY A 340 -16.63 -7.64 9.92
CA GLY A 340 -16.04 -8.95 9.69
C GLY A 340 -15.24 -9.51 10.87
N SER A 341 -14.81 -8.66 11.82
CA SER A 341 -14.02 -9.07 12.99
C SER A 341 -14.84 -9.56 14.17
N ILE A 342 -16.15 -9.37 14.17
CA ILE A 342 -17.03 -9.67 15.33
C ILE A 342 -16.91 -11.12 15.78
N GLY A 343 -16.66 -12.07 14.86
CA GLY A 343 -16.40 -13.47 15.19
C GLY A 343 -15.12 -13.73 16.00
N ALA A 344 -14.19 -12.77 16.08
CA ALA A 344 -12.97 -12.89 16.89
C ALA A 344 -13.23 -12.72 18.40
N PHE A 345 -14.38 -12.17 18.78
CA PHE A 345 -14.72 -11.90 20.17
C PHE A 345 -15.51 -13.04 20.77
N ASP A 346 -15.12 -13.49 21.97
CA ASP A 346 -15.86 -14.49 22.76
C ASP A 346 -17.00 -13.80 23.54
N ILE A 347 -18.06 -13.45 22.82
CA ILE A 347 -19.24 -12.78 23.34
C ILE A 347 -20.51 -13.50 22.91
N SER A 348 -21.62 -13.27 23.65
CA SER A 348 -22.91 -13.90 23.33
C SER A 348 -23.39 -13.56 21.93
N GLU A 349 -24.10 -14.50 21.27
CA GLU A 349 -24.68 -14.28 19.93
C GLU A 349 -25.63 -13.08 19.86
N SER A 350 -26.35 -12.81 20.96
CA SER A 350 -27.20 -11.63 21.05
C SER A 350 -26.40 -10.33 21.00
N LEU A 351 -25.25 -10.29 21.71
CA LEU A 351 -24.37 -9.11 21.70
C LEU A 351 -23.68 -8.93 20.36
N LYS A 352 -23.27 -10.04 19.68
CA LYS A 352 -22.74 -9.98 18.30
C LYS A 352 -23.74 -9.34 17.34
N ARG A 353 -25.02 -9.73 17.42
CA ARG A 353 -26.08 -9.16 16.59
C ARG A 353 -26.31 -7.67 16.86
N ILE A 354 -26.28 -7.26 18.15
CA ILE A 354 -26.41 -5.84 18.52
C ILE A 354 -25.23 -5.02 17.96
N LEU A 355 -24.00 -5.51 18.12
CA LEU A 355 -22.82 -4.83 17.60
C LEU A 355 -22.84 -4.72 16.07
N LEU A 356 -23.25 -5.79 15.37
CA LEU A 356 -23.45 -5.77 13.93
C LEU A 356 -24.49 -4.72 13.51
N PHE A 357 -25.61 -4.68 14.19
CA PHE A 357 -26.66 -3.69 13.93
C PHE A 357 -26.17 -2.27 14.18
N CYS A 358 -25.48 -2.01 15.29
CA CYS A 358 -24.92 -0.70 15.59
C CYS A 358 -23.90 -0.26 14.55
N LEU A 359 -22.98 -1.15 14.10
CA LEU A 359 -21.99 -0.81 13.09
C LEU A 359 -22.62 -0.50 11.72
N LEU A 360 -23.63 -1.25 11.32
CA LEU A 360 -24.35 -1.02 10.07
C LEU A 360 -25.23 0.25 10.14
N TYR A 361 -25.89 0.47 11.27
CA TYR A 361 -26.75 1.64 11.46
C TYR A 361 -25.95 2.96 11.53
N THR A 362 -24.77 2.96 12.17
CA THR A 362 -23.90 4.14 12.16
C THR A 362 -23.32 4.44 10.77
N SER A 363 -23.20 3.44 9.91
CA SER A 363 -22.82 3.65 8.51
C SER A 363 -23.93 4.34 7.70
N ASP A 364 -25.19 3.96 7.95
CA ASP A 364 -26.36 4.50 7.25
C ASP A 364 -26.68 5.93 7.70
N ALA A 365 -26.46 6.25 8.99
CA ALA A 365 -26.67 7.58 9.54
C ALA A 365 -25.60 8.63 9.17
N ALA A 366 -24.52 8.21 8.54
CA ALA A 366 -23.49 9.13 8.05
C ALA A 366 -23.81 9.66 6.62
N ASP A 367 -24.82 9.10 5.97
CA ASP A 367 -25.28 9.51 4.63
C ASP A 367 -26.41 10.56 4.67
N ASP A 368 -26.95 10.91 5.86
CA ASP A 368 -27.87 12.02 6.11
C ASP A 368 -27.12 13.27 6.66
#